data_71be316807dfffae0e54ba85b69a761c
#
_entry.id   71be316807dfffae0e54ba85b69a761c
#
_cell.length_a   1.000
_cell.length_b   1.000
_cell.length_c   1.000
_cell.angle_alpha   90.00
_cell.angle_beta   90.00
_cell.angle_gamma   90.00
#
_symmetry.space_group_name_H-M   'P 1'
#
loop_
_entity.id
_entity.type
_entity.pdbx_description
1 polymer ?
#
loop_
_entity_poly.entity_id
_entity_poly.type
_entity_poly.pdbx_seq_one_letter_code
_entity_poly.pdbx_strand_id
1 'polypeptide(L)'
;MLHTGYDKLAIRLSTPETTYWAQVIYQLSHELCHYVLRQTSGGNETLKWFEETLCEAMSMYILKYFYETWDDCILSRNNYNYRESIKKYLEDIYNSQYGTGLAECKSEKQLRILSRLSERDRHERIRERNIVYNIFKSEPDKIKLIAEYQRYRNDIIIDFNEWKNERKDIFIEKLSEIHPRLDNVI
;
A
#
# COMPACT_ATOMS: atom_id res chain seq x y z
N MET A 1 -0.92 -11.63 -8.05
CA MET A 1 -1.97 -11.93 -9.05
C MET A 1 -2.90 -13.00 -8.46
N LEU A 2 -4.15 -12.66 -8.21
CA LEU A 2 -5.15 -13.60 -7.71
C LEU A 2 -5.65 -14.47 -8.86
N HIS A 3 -5.50 -15.77 -8.76
CA HIS A 3 -6.06 -16.72 -9.73
C HIS A 3 -7.37 -17.30 -9.22
N THR A 4 -8.45 -17.07 -9.98
CA THR A 4 -9.75 -17.71 -9.77
C THR A 4 -9.84 -18.92 -10.69
N GLY A 5 -9.52 -20.10 -10.19
CA GLY A 5 -9.60 -21.33 -11.00
C GLY A 5 -10.09 -22.56 -10.23
N TYR A 6 -10.34 -22.40 -8.94
CA TYR A 6 -10.91 -23.43 -8.05
C TYR A 6 -11.75 -22.71 -6.99
N ASP A 7 -12.60 -23.42 -6.28
CA ASP A 7 -13.41 -22.91 -5.15
C ASP A 7 -12.60 -22.27 -4.00
N LYS A 8 -11.30 -22.03 -4.21
CA LYS A 8 -10.38 -21.41 -3.27
C LYS A 8 -9.60 -20.30 -3.96
N LEU A 9 -9.52 -19.16 -3.28
CA LEU A 9 -8.64 -18.06 -3.68
C LEU A 9 -7.18 -18.47 -3.45
N ALA A 10 -6.32 -18.28 -4.45
CA ALA A 10 -4.90 -18.55 -4.37
C ALA A 10 -4.11 -17.25 -4.57
N ILE A 11 -3.16 -16.99 -3.69
CA ILE A 11 -2.18 -15.91 -3.83
C ILE A 11 -0.89 -16.50 -4.36
N ARG A 12 -0.41 -15.99 -5.50
CA ARG A 12 0.88 -16.37 -6.05
C ARG A 12 1.95 -15.38 -5.62
N LEU A 13 2.95 -15.85 -4.87
CA LEU A 13 4.11 -15.06 -4.49
C LEU A 13 5.27 -15.31 -5.47
N SER A 14 6.03 -14.26 -5.76
CA SER A 14 7.22 -14.31 -6.62
C SER A 14 8.47 -14.14 -5.74
N THR A 15 8.79 -15.19 -4.98
CA THR A 15 10.01 -15.22 -4.14
C THR A 15 11.01 -16.19 -4.74
N PRO A 16 12.31 -15.89 -4.79
CA PRO A 16 13.33 -16.81 -5.30
C PRO A 16 13.45 -18.06 -4.42
N GLU A 17 13.27 -17.91 -3.12
CA GLU A 17 13.29 -18.99 -2.14
C GLU A 17 12.28 -18.75 -1.03
N THR A 18 11.73 -19.83 -0.47
CA THR A 18 10.78 -19.78 0.65
C THR A 18 11.41 -19.38 1.99
N THR A 19 12.74 -19.35 2.05
CA THR A 19 13.52 -18.93 3.22
C THR A 19 13.68 -17.41 3.37
N TYR A 20 13.39 -16.64 2.33
CA TYR A 20 13.37 -15.18 2.40
C TYR A 20 12.07 -14.66 3.03
N TRP A 21 11.86 -14.94 4.32
CA TRP A 21 10.59 -14.64 5.01
C TRP A 21 10.22 -13.15 4.98
N ALA A 22 11.17 -12.24 5.08
CA ALA A 22 10.87 -10.81 4.95
C ALA A 22 10.21 -10.48 3.61
N GLN A 23 10.69 -11.07 2.51
CA GLN A 23 10.11 -10.90 1.19
C GLN A 23 8.75 -11.60 1.07
N VAL A 24 8.60 -12.79 1.67
CA VAL A 24 7.31 -13.50 1.72
C VAL A 24 6.27 -12.66 2.48
N ILE A 25 6.63 -12.14 3.67
CA ILE A 25 5.76 -11.27 4.48
C ILE A 25 5.35 -10.04 3.66
N TYR A 26 6.30 -9.38 3.03
CA TYR A 26 6.05 -8.18 2.21
C TYR A 26 5.06 -8.47 1.09
N GLN A 27 5.32 -9.49 0.25
CA GLN A 27 4.48 -9.82 -0.90
C GLN A 27 3.10 -10.32 -0.47
N LEU A 28 3.04 -11.19 0.55
CA LEU A 28 1.76 -11.70 1.04
C LEU A 28 0.88 -10.58 1.58
N SER A 29 1.45 -9.66 2.36
CA SER A 29 0.72 -8.50 2.89
C SER A 29 0.22 -7.58 1.78
N HIS A 30 1.03 -7.39 0.72
CA HIS A 30 0.66 -6.63 -0.47
C HIS A 30 -0.58 -7.21 -1.14
N GLU A 31 -0.54 -8.50 -1.47
CA GLU A 31 -1.64 -9.17 -2.17
C GLU A 31 -2.90 -9.29 -1.30
N LEU A 32 -2.73 -9.52 0.02
CA LEU A 32 -3.86 -9.52 0.94
C LEU A 32 -4.51 -8.15 1.06
N CYS A 33 -3.74 -7.07 1.05
CA CYS A 33 -4.28 -5.71 1.03
C CYS A 33 -5.14 -5.47 -0.23
N HIS A 34 -4.63 -5.83 -1.42
CA HIS A 34 -5.42 -5.79 -2.65
C HIS A 34 -6.71 -6.60 -2.53
N TYR A 35 -6.63 -7.81 -1.97
CA TYR A 35 -7.81 -8.64 -1.78
C TYR A 35 -8.87 -7.94 -0.92
N VAL A 36 -8.47 -7.37 0.23
CA VAL A 36 -9.40 -6.66 1.12
C VAL A 36 -10.01 -5.45 0.43
N LEU A 37 -9.20 -4.62 -0.24
CA LEU A 37 -9.68 -3.42 -0.94
C LEU A 37 -10.66 -3.77 -2.06
N ARG A 38 -10.44 -4.88 -2.78
CA ARG A 38 -11.32 -5.35 -3.86
C ARG A 38 -12.65 -5.93 -3.36
N GLN A 39 -12.67 -6.56 -2.19
CA GLN A 39 -13.91 -7.04 -1.58
C GLN A 39 -14.87 -5.87 -1.28
N THR A 40 -14.33 -4.70 -0.97
CA THR A 40 -15.13 -3.50 -0.68
C THR A 40 -15.52 -2.71 -1.93
N SER A 41 -14.87 -2.96 -3.07
CA SER A 41 -15.11 -2.24 -4.33
C SER A 41 -16.34 -2.71 -5.13
N GLY A 42 -16.95 -3.83 -4.74
CA GLY A 42 -18.09 -4.38 -5.45
C GLY A 42 -17.81 -4.80 -6.91
N GLY A 43 -16.55 -5.07 -7.25
CA GLY A 43 -16.11 -5.46 -8.61
C GLY A 43 -15.82 -4.28 -9.54
N ASN A 44 -15.84 -3.05 -9.06
CA ASN A 44 -15.45 -1.88 -9.84
C ASN A 44 -13.95 -1.91 -10.17
N GLU A 45 -13.59 -1.24 -11.27
CA GLU A 45 -12.17 -1.04 -11.59
C GLU A 45 -11.45 -0.35 -10.45
N THR A 46 -10.23 -0.80 -10.18
CA THR A 46 -9.42 -0.28 -9.09
C THR A 46 -8.68 0.99 -9.50
N LEU A 47 -8.45 1.89 -8.55
CA LEU A 47 -7.62 3.07 -8.76
C LEU A 47 -6.16 2.69 -8.51
N LYS A 48 -5.47 2.17 -9.54
CA LYS A 48 -4.16 1.50 -9.41
C LYS A 48 -3.11 2.34 -8.69
N TRP A 49 -2.94 3.62 -9.02
CA TRP A 49 -1.94 4.45 -8.36
C TRP A 49 -2.15 4.56 -6.85
N PHE A 50 -3.43 4.58 -6.42
CA PHE A 50 -3.79 4.69 -5.02
C PHE A 50 -3.68 3.33 -4.31
N GLU A 51 -4.27 2.29 -4.88
CA GLU A 51 -4.20 0.93 -4.30
C GLU A 51 -2.77 0.43 -4.16
N GLU A 52 -1.94 0.55 -5.19
CA GLU A 52 -0.55 0.13 -5.13
C GLU A 52 0.22 0.89 -4.03
N THR A 53 -0.06 2.20 -3.87
CA THR A 53 0.54 2.99 -2.79
C THR A 53 0.12 2.48 -1.40
N LEU A 54 -1.18 2.18 -1.23
CA LEU A 54 -1.70 1.63 0.03
C LEU A 54 -1.13 0.23 0.32
N CYS A 55 -1.11 -0.65 -0.68
CA CYS A 55 -0.65 -2.03 -0.53
C CYS A 55 0.84 -2.11 -0.20
N GLU A 56 1.67 -1.28 -0.83
CA GLU A 56 3.10 -1.19 -0.50
C GLU A 56 3.32 -0.64 0.93
N ALA A 57 2.57 0.40 1.32
CA ALA A 57 2.64 0.95 2.68
C ALA A 57 2.17 -0.09 3.73
N MET A 58 1.12 -0.86 3.42
CA MET A 58 0.64 -1.95 4.26
C MET A 58 1.71 -3.03 4.44
N SER A 59 2.40 -3.41 3.36
CA SER A 59 3.50 -4.39 3.42
C SER A 59 4.61 -3.92 4.36
N MET A 60 4.97 -2.65 4.30
CA MET A 60 5.97 -2.07 5.22
C MET A 60 5.46 -2.04 6.67
N TYR A 61 4.18 -1.71 6.88
CA TYR A 61 3.58 -1.71 8.20
C TYR A 61 3.56 -3.11 8.82
N ILE A 62 3.21 -4.13 8.05
CA ILE A 62 3.22 -5.53 8.50
C ILE A 62 4.66 -6.02 8.75
N LEU A 63 5.65 -5.65 7.91
CA LEU A 63 7.06 -5.94 8.19
C LEU A 63 7.50 -5.36 9.53
N LYS A 64 7.13 -4.08 9.80
CA LYS A 64 7.40 -3.44 11.10
C LYS A 64 6.77 -4.24 12.25
N TYR A 65 5.52 -4.63 12.11
CA TYR A 65 4.82 -5.43 13.10
C TYR A 65 5.55 -6.75 13.37
N PHE A 66 5.93 -7.50 12.33
CA PHE A 66 6.71 -8.72 12.48
C PHE A 66 8.08 -8.49 13.11
N TYR A 67 8.77 -7.41 12.75
CA TYR A 67 10.01 -7.04 13.42
C TYR A 67 9.82 -6.82 14.92
N GLU A 68 8.76 -6.14 15.32
CA GLU A 68 8.48 -5.82 16.74
C GLU A 68 8.00 -7.03 17.56
N THR A 69 7.30 -7.97 16.92
CA THR A 69 6.70 -9.14 17.56
C THR A 69 7.39 -10.45 17.17
N TRP A 70 8.60 -10.40 16.58
CA TRP A 70 9.30 -11.60 16.10
C TRP A 70 9.48 -12.66 17.18
N ASP A 71 9.75 -12.24 18.41
CA ASP A 71 9.99 -13.14 19.55
C ASP A 71 8.76 -13.98 19.90
N ASP A 72 7.56 -13.52 19.56
CA ASP A 72 6.30 -14.23 19.76
C ASP A 72 6.04 -15.26 18.63
N CYS A 73 6.79 -15.20 17.54
CA CYS A 73 6.65 -16.10 16.41
C CYS A 73 7.36 -17.45 16.69
N ILE A 74 6.68 -18.56 16.40
CA ILE A 74 7.28 -19.91 16.59
C ILE A 74 8.58 -20.10 15.80
N LEU A 75 8.75 -19.40 14.68
CA LEU A 75 9.95 -19.46 13.85
C LEU A 75 11.17 -18.83 14.53
N SER A 76 10.96 -17.91 15.48
CA SER A 76 12.04 -17.23 16.21
C SER A 76 12.87 -18.20 17.05
N ARG A 77 12.27 -19.30 17.52
CA ARG A 77 12.94 -20.29 18.37
C ARG A 77 14.26 -20.85 17.80
N ASN A 78 14.28 -21.02 16.47
CA ASN A 78 15.46 -21.52 15.75
C ASN A 78 16.12 -20.45 14.87
N ASN A 79 15.53 -19.25 14.80
CA ASN A 79 15.93 -18.17 13.89
C ASN A 79 15.82 -16.81 14.55
N TYR A 80 16.28 -16.70 15.79
CA TYR A 80 16.17 -15.47 16.58
C TYR A 80 16.74 -14.25 15.86
N ASN A 81 17.90 -14.40 15.24
CA ASN A 81 18.56 -13.29 14.53
C ASN A 81 17.86 -12.84 13.25
N TYR A 82 16.85 -13.56 12.75
CA TYR A 82 16.16 -13.19 11.54
C TYR A 82 15.38 -11.86 11.67
N ARG A 83 15.08 -11.47 12.90
CA ARG A 83 14.53 -10.15 13.22
C ARG A 83 15.32 -9.01 12.57
N GLU A 84 16.64 -9.06 12.63
CA GLU A 84 17.51 -8.04 12.03
C GLU A 84 17.42 -8.04 10.48
N SER A 85 17.20 -9.20 9.89
CA SER A 85 16.96 -9.30 8.43
C SER A 85 15.64 -8.65 8.02
N ILE A 86 14.58 -8.79 8.83
CA ILE A 86 13.29 -8.11 8.59
C ILE A 86 13.48 -6.61 8.70
N LYS A 87 14.17 -6.14 9.74
CA LYS A 87 14.47 -4.73 9.96
C LYS A 87 15.24 -4.14 8.80
N LYS A 88 16.33 -4.78 8.41
CA LYS A 88 17.16 -4.33 7.30
C LYS A 88 16.36 -4.26 6.00
N TYR A 89 15.55 -5.27 5.69
CA TYR A 89 14.73 -5.27 4.50
C TYR A 89 13.72 -4.10 4.50
N LEU A 90 13.10 -3.81 5.65
CA LEU A 90 12.22 -2.64 5.80
C LEU A 90 12.96 -1.32 5.61
N GLU A 91 14.16 -1.19 6.20
CA GLU A 91 15.01 0.01 6.07
C GLU A 91 15.46 0.22 4.61
N ASP A 92 15.87 -0.83 3.92
CA ASP A 92 16.28 -0.78 2.51
C ASP A 92 15.11 -0.31 1.61
N ILE A 93 13.88 -0.80 1.87
CA ILE A 93 12.69 -0.35 1.17
C ILE A 93 12.37 1.12 1.49
N TYR A 94 12.39 1.50 2.77
CA TYR A 94 12.06 2.86 3.20
C TYR A 94 13.03 3.90 2.63
N ASN A 95 14.31 3.58 2.59
CA ASN A 95 15.40 4.45 2.14
C ASN A 95 15.67 4.37 0.63
N SER A 96 14.88 3.60 -0.13
CA SER A 96 15.04 3.55 -1.59
C SER A 96 14.86 4.94 -2.22
N GLN A 97 15.53 5.17 -3.35
CA GLN A 97 15.50 6.48 -4.00
C GLN A 97 14.13 6.78 -4.59
N TYR A 98 13.76 8.06 -4.58
CA TYR A 98 12.49 8.56 -5.12
C TYR A 98 12.56 8.73 -6.63
N GLY A 99 11.45 8.43 -7.31
CA GLY A 99 11.10 9.05 -8.58
C GLY A 99 10.45 10.43 -8.39
N THR A 100 9.92 10.99 -9.45
CA THR A 100 9.22 12.30 -9.41
C THR A 100 7.85 12.21 -8.72
N GLY A 101 7.25 11.04 -8.76
CA GLY A 101 6.07 10.68 -8.01
C GLY A 101 4.76 11.36 -8.44
N LEU A 102 3.74 11.13 -7.63
CA LEU A 102 2.42 11.75 -7.80
C LEU A 102 2.47 13.28 -7.69
N ALA A 103 3.41 13.81 -6.90
CA ALA A 103 3.54 15.26 -6.71
C ALA A 103 3.86 16.02 -8.00
N GLU A 104 4.49 15.35 -8.97
CA GLU A 104 4.82 15.93 -10.28
C GLU A 104 3.70 15.79 -11.32
N CYS A 105 2.67 15.00 -11.01
CA CYS A 105 1.50 14.90 -11.87
C CYS A 105 0.70 16.19 -11.82
N LYS A 106 0.67 16.92 -12.96
CA LYS A 106 -0.06 18.21 -13.12
C LYS A 106 -1.31 18.08 -13.96
N SER A 107 -1.55 16.90 -14.56
CA SER A 107 -2.72 16.67 -15.39
C SER A 107 -3.24 15.24 -15.23
N GLU A 108 -4.53 15.05 -15.49
CA GLU A 108 -5.15 13.72 -15.52
C GLU A 108 -4.43 12.78 -16.50
N LYS A 109 -3.96 13.28 -17.64
CA LYS A 109 -3.23 12.48 -18.63
C LYS A 109 -1.96 11.89 -18.03
N GLN A 110 -1.18 12.68 -17.29
CA GLN A 110 0.02 12.19 -16.58
C GLN A 110 -0.36 11.17 -15.51
N LEU A 111 -1.40 11.44 -14.73
CA LEU A 111 -1.86 10.53 -13.69
C LEU A 111 -2.35 9.19 -14.27
N ARG A 112 -3.04 9.20 -15.43
CA ARG A 112 -3.44 7.97 -16.14
C ARG A 112 -2.25 7.15 -16.62
N ILE A 113 -1.20 7.81 -17.09
CA ILE A 113 0.05 7.13 -17.49
C ILE A 113 0.70 6.49 -16.26
N LEU A 114 0.89 7.26 -15.20
CA LEU A 114 1.46 6.77 -13.94
C LEU A 114 0.62 5.61 -13.38
N SER A 115 -0.70 5.72 -13.39
CA SER A 115 -1.60 4.67 -12.92
C SER A 115 -1.44 3.36 -13.71
N ARG A 116 -1.25 3.43 -15.05
CA ARG A 116 -1.00 2.24 -15.88
C ARG A 116 0.35 1.59 -15.60
N LEU A 117 1.35 2.39 -15.23
CA LEU A 117 2.69 1.90 -14.91
C LEU A 117 2.82 1.42 -13.46
N SER A 118 1.86 1.74 -12.60
CA SER A 118 1.92 1.53 -11.15
C SER A 118 2.23 0.11 -10.72
N GLU A 119 1.79 -0.90 -11.46
CA GLU A 119 2.07 -2.32 -11.17
C GLU A 119 3.54 -2.70 -11.45
N ARG A 120 4.21 -1.99 -12.36
CA ARG A 120 5.56 -2.32 -12.84
C ARG A 120 6.62 -1.36 -12.30
N ASP A 121 6.28 -0.08 -12.23
CA ASP A 121 7.17 0.97 -11.78
C ASP A 121 6.75 1.47 -10.40
N ARG A 122 7.47 1.02 -9.39
CA ARG A 122 7.24 1.38 -7.99
C ARG A 122 7.98 2.65 -7.57
N HIS A 123 9.00 3.05 -8.32
CA HIS A 123 9.88 4.18 -7.96
C HIS A 123 9.12 5.50 -7.92
N GLU A 124 8.13 5.66 -8.79
CA GLU A 124 7.34 6.89 -8.89
C GLU A 124 6.41 7.15 -7.71
N ARG A 125 6.24 6.18 -6.78
CA ARG A 125 5.33 6.30 -5.63
C ARG A 125 6.02 6.12 -4.27
N ILE A 126 7.35 6.07 -4.25
CA ILE A 126 8.11 5.83 -3.01
C ILE A 126 7.82 6.89 -1.96
N ARG A 127 7.74 8.17 -2.36
CA ARG A 127 7.41 9.28 -1.46
C ARG A 127 6.03 9.08 -0.84
N GLU A 128 5.02 8.88 -1.66
CA GLU A 128 3.62 8.73 -1.23
C GLU A 128 3.45 7.47 -0.38
N ARG A 129 4.07 6.36 -0.77
CA ARG A 129 4.12 5.14 0.02
C ARG A 129 4.70 5.37 1.42
N ASN A 130 5.82 6.10 1.52
CA ASN A 130 6.45 6.39 2.80
C ASN A 130 5.58 7.32 3.68
N ILE A 131 4.87 8.29 3.07
CA ILE A 131 3.87 9.11 3.78
C ILE A 131 2.79 8.21 4.37
N VAL A 132 2.17 7.36 3.55
CA VAL A 132 1.10 6.44 3.99
C VAL A 132 1.60 5.48 5.07
N TYR A 133 2.81 4.93 4.92
CA TYR A 133 3.41 4.07 5.94
C TYR A 133 3.55 4.80 7.29
N ASN A 134 3.96 6.08 7.28
CA ASN A 134 4.05 6.88 8.49
C ASN A 134 2.67 7.17 9.11
N ILE A 135 1.64 7.37 8.28
CA ILE A 135 0.25 7.51 8.75
C ILE A 135 -0.21 6.21 9.42
N PHE A 136 0.03 5.05 8.80
CA PHE A 136 -0.33 3.75 9.39
C PHE A 136 0.33 3.51 10.76
N LYS A 137 1.59 3.93 10.91
CA LYS A 137 2.27 3.87 12.21
C LYS A 137 1.66 4.76 13.27
N SER A 138 1.21 5.96 12.90
CA SER A 138 0.67 6.93 13.83
C SER A 138 -0.79 6.67 14.23
N GLU A 139 -1.56 6.03 13.33
CA GLU A 139 -3.01 5.83 13.45
C GLU A 139 -3.42 4.38 13.12
N PRO A 140 -2.85 3.36 13.81
CA PRO A 140 -3.05 1.96 13.42
C PRO A 140 -4.51 1.51 13.45
N ASP A 141 -5.31 1.98 14.40
CA ASP A 141 -6.72 1.64 14.56
C ASP A 141 -7.60 2.19 13.43
N LYS A 142 -7.07 3.15 12.67
CA LYS A 142 -7.77 3.83 11.57
C LYS A 142 -7.47 3.24 10.19
N ILE A 143 -6.50 2.35 10.08
CA ILE A 143 -6.08 1.74 8.80
C ILE A 143 -7.29 1.15 8.05
N LYS A 144 -8.26 0.58 8.75
CA LYS A 144 -9.49 0.02 8.16
C LYS A 144 -10.26 1.02 7.29
N LEU A 145 -10.11 2.33 7.51
CA LEU A 145 -10.78 3.36 6.72
C LEU A 145 -10.35 3.37 5.25
N ILE A 146 -9.14 2.86 4.93
CA ILE A 146 -8.70 2.77 3.52
C ILE A 146 -9.65 1.92 2.66
N ALA A 147 -10.36 0.96 3.26
CA ALA A 147 -11.31 0.12 2.55
C ALA A 147 -12.52 0.89 1.98
N GLU A 148 -12.74 2.10 2.44
CA GLU A 148 -13.87 2.94 2.01
C GLU A 148 -13.56 3.81 0.77
N TYR A 149 -12.30 3.86 0.30
CA TYR A 149 -11.86 4.81 -0.73
C TYR A 149 -12.70 4.78 -2.01
N GLN A 150 -13.24 3.61 -2.38
CA GLN A 150 -14.06 3.45 -3.57
C GLN A 150 -15.35 4.28 -3.56
N ARG A 151 -15.87 4.61 -2.38
CA ARG A 151 -17.06 5.46 -2.22
C ARG A 151 -16.80 6.90 -2.62
N TYR A 152 -15.55 7.34 -2.50
CA TYR A 152 -15.09 8.71 -2.77
C TYR A 152 -14.28 8.81 -4.06
N ARG A 153 -14.26 7.72 -4.84
CA ARG A 153 -13.58 7.71 -6.12
C ARG A 153 -14.37 8.47 -7.17
N ASN A 154 -13.71 9.39 -7.83
CA ASN A 154 -14.21 10.09 -9.01
C ASN A 154 -13.23 9.85 -10.17
N ASP A 155 -13.55 8.88 -11.05
CA ASP A 155 -12.71 8.43 -12.17
C ASP A 155 -11.28 8.07 -11.72
N ILE A 156 -10.30 8.93 -12.01
CA ILE A 156 -8.86 8.71 -11.73
C ILE A 156 -8.39 9.35 -10.42
N ILE A 157 -9.25 10.03 -9.71
CA ILE A 157 -8.94 10.75 -8.47
C ILE A 157 -9.82 10.28 -7.30
N ILE A 158 -9.43 10.68 -6.09
CA ILE A 158 -10.24 10.52 -4.87
C ILE A 158 -10.76 11.89 -4.46
N ASP A 159 -12.06 12.00 -4.19
CA ASP A 159 -12.63 13.19 -3.54
C ASP A 159 -12.34 13.16 -2.04
N PHE A 160 -11.15 13.59 -1.68
CA PHE A 160 -10.76 13.70 -0.29
C PHE A 160 -11.53 14.76 0.47
N ASN A 161 -12.13 15.74 -0.20
CA ASN A 161 -12.93 16.78 0.46
C ASN A 161 -14.25 16.18 0.95
N GLU A 162 -14.93 15.40 0.10
CA GLU A 162 -16.13 14.67 0.48
C GLU A 162 -15.79 13.67 1.59
N TRP A 163 -14.74 12.88 1.44
CA TRP A 163 -14.33 11.88 2.44
C TRP A 163 -14.01 12.50 3.81
N LYS A 164 -13.27 13.61 3.85
CA LYS A 164 -12.97 14.35 5.09
C LYS A 164 -14.25 14.92 5.72
N ASN A 165 -15.14 15.48 4.95
CA ASN A 165 -16.38 16.07 5.45
C ASN A 165 -17.30 15.03 6.07
N GLU A 166 -17.38 13.82 5.47
CA GLU A 166 -18.22 12.74 5.94
C GLU A 166 -17.64 12.08 7.20
N ARG A 167 -16.32 11.78 7.20
CA ARG A 167 -15.68 11.05 8.30
C ARG A 167 -15.16 11.93 9.43
N LYS A 168 -14.76 13.17 9.16
CA LYS A 168 -14.16 14.12 10.12
C LYS A 168 -13.02 13.49 10.93
N ASP A 169 -12.16 12.74 10.24
CA ASP A 169 -11.09 11.95 10.83
C ASP A 169 -9.72 12.46 10.36
N ILE A 170 -8.81 12.67 11.29
CA ILE A 170 -7.45 13.16 11.03
C ILE A 170 -6.67 12.19 10.12
N PHE A 171 -6.97 10.89 10.15
CA PHE A 171 -6.36 9.91 9.27
C PHE A 171 -6.62 10.23 7.80
N ILE A 172 -7.87 10.59 7.46
CA ILE A 172 -8.24 10.94 6.08
C ILE A 172 -7.62 12.29 5.68
N GLU A 173 -7.52 13.24 6.61
CA GLU A 173 -6.82 14.50 6.37
C GLU A 173 -5.36 14.26 6.00
N LYS A 174 -4.63 13.48 6.81
CA LYS A 174 -3.24 13.10 6.52
C LYS A 174 -3.14 12.32 5.21
N LEU A 175 -4.06 11.37 4.94
CA LEU A 175 -4.04 10.58 3.72
C LEU A 175 -4.21 11.45 2.47
N SER A 176 -4.93 12.58 2.56
CA SER A 176 -5.10 13.52 1.44
C SER A 176 -3.79 14.18 1.00
N GLU A 177 -2.72 14.12 1.79
CA GLU A 177 -1.41 14.68 1.41
C GLU A 177 -0.76 13.97 0.21
N ILE A 178 -1.17 12.72 -0.06
CA ILE A 178 -0.69 11.98 -1.24
C ILE A 178 -1.48 12.29 -2.52
N HIS A 179 -2.54 13.10 -2.44
CA HIS A 179 -3.34 13.44 -3.62
C HIS A 179 -2.51 14.26 -4.62
N PRO A 180 -2.49 13.90 -5.91
CA PRO A 180 -1.81 14.69 -6.92
C PRO A 180 -2.46 16.08 -7.05
N ARG A 181 -1.64 17.13 -7.16
CA ARG A 181 -2.10 18.50 -7.36
C ARG A 181 -2.22 18.77 -8.86
N LEU A 182 -3.37 18.38 -9.41
CA LEU A 182 -3.65 18.58 -10.83
C LEU A 182 -3.94 20.07 -11.11
N ASP A 183 -3.30 20.63 -12.15
CA ASP A 183 -3.60 21.95 -12.66
C ASP A 183 -4.95 21.87 -13.39
N ASN A 184 -5.95 22.66 -12.95
CA ASN A 184 -7.27 22.77 -13.58
C ASN A 184 -8.13 21.48 -13.60
N VAL A 185 -8.53 20.98 -12.45
CA VAL A 185 -9.82 20.31 -12.33
C VAL A 185 -10.86 21.38 -11.99
N ILE A 186 -11.47 21.96 -13.04
CA ILE A 186 -12.65 22.82 -12.92
C ILE A 186 -13.86 21.93 -12.73
#